data_93a1ccd72ef1f0cba68ba67497425580
#
_entry.id   93a1ccd72ef1f0cba68ba67497425580
#
_cell.length_a   1.000
_cell.length_b   1.000
_cell.length_c   1.000
_cell.angle_alpha   90.00
_cell.angle_beta   90.00
_cell.angle_gamma   90.00
#
_symmetry.space_group_name_H-M   'P 1'
#
loop_
_entity.id
_entity.type
_entity.pdbx_description
1 polymer ?
#
loop_
_entity_poly.entity_id
_entity_poly.type
_entity_poly.pdbx_seq_one_letter_code
_entity_poly.pdbx_strand_id
1 'polypeptide(L)'
;FDVFVLHGTTLMLPREYRESIGVACEEDILAYVNSQMGDNVYCVDTYNSLLPHNGEYIYFRTDHHWTALGAWYAYAEWAKMAGFEPVPLSEYEEIVQEPFYGSLYYQAHQSGKLTADQVYGYVPPGDVHLYINQGSNDSLSNRGYEQTLITQIHGNDKYMCFLTGDFPLCTFINNDITDGSACLLVKNSNGNPFGYYLTQHYQYVYVMDYRKYFSRPLTKFVDY
;
A
#
# COMPACT_ATOMS: atom_id res chain seq x y z
N PHE A 1 5.10 -1.08 16.92
CA PHE A 1 4.98 -0.35 15.63
C PHE A 1 5.70 -1.15 14.56
N ASP A 2 5.07 -1.29 13.39
CA ASP A 2 5.66 -1.98 12.25
C ASP A 2 6.04 -0.94 11.19
N VAL A 3 7.28 -1.03 10.68
CA VAL A 3 7.79 -0.10 9.68
C VAL A 3 8.07 -0.84 8.38
N PHE A 4 7.55 -0.28 7.30
CA PHE A 4 7.80 -0.74 5.94
C PHE A 4 8.69 0.28 5.23
N VAL A 5 9.87 -0.13 4.82
CA VAL A 5 10.70 0.62 3.89
C VAL A 5 10.47 0.05 2.50
N LEU A 6 9.78 0.84 1.66
CA LEU A 6 9.48 0.39 0.31
C LEU A 6 10.66 0.65 -0.62
N HIS A 7 10.92 -0.34 -1.46
CA HIS A 7 11.90 -0.26 -2.52
C HIS A 7 11.27 0.34 -3.78
N GLY A 8 12.08 1.04 -4.55
CA GLY A 8 11.66 1.51 -5.86
C GLY A 8 11.69 0.42 -6.91
N THR A 9 11.25 0.76 -8.12
CA THR A 9 11.31 -0.14 -9.29
C THR A 9 12.72 -0.62 -9.61
N THR A 10 13.73 0.05 -9.08
CA THR A 10 15.15 -0.31 -9.21
C THR A 10 15.49 -1.64 -8.55
N LEU A 11 14.67 -2.13 -7.61
CA LEU A 11 14.77 -3.48 -7.06
C LEU A 11 14.76 -4.56 -8.17
N MET A 12 14.05 -4.29 -9.27
CA MET A 12 13.97 -5.19 -10.42
C MET A 12 15.26 -5.27 -11.24
N LEU A 13 16.23 -4.39 -10.99
CA LEU A 13 17.50 -4.33 -11.71
C LEU A 13 18.59 -5.10 -10.96
N PRO A 14 19.53 -5.76 -11.66
CA PRO A 14 20.70 -6.37 -11.05
C PRO A 14 21.49 -5.36 -10.19
N ARG A 15 22.03 -5.82 -9.06
CA ARG A 15 22.77 -4.96 -8.12
C ARG A 15 23.93 -4.21 -8.79
N GLU A 16 24.73 -4.91 -9.59
CA GLU A 16 25.87 -4.32 -10.31
C GLU A 16 25.43 -3.22 -11.28
N TYR A 17 24.24 -3.33 -11.86
CA TYR A 17 23.71 -2.28 -12.71
C TYR A 17 23.28 -1.07 -11.90
N ARG A 18 22.58 -1.27 -10.77
CA ARG A 18 22.18 -0.19 -9.85
C ARG A 18 23.39 0.60 -9.36
N GLU A 19 24.44 -0.09 -8.94
CA GLU A 19 25.71 0.52 -8.51
C GLU A 19 26.37 1.32 -9.65
N SER A 20 26.34 0.81 -10.88
CA SER A 20 26.95 1.48 -12.03
C SER A 20 26.29 2.81 -12.40
N ILE A 21 25.00 2.97 -12.12
CA ILE A 21 24.23 4.19 -12.37
C ILE A 21 24.08 5.08 -11.13
N GLY A 22 24.76 4.71 -10.03
CA GLY A 22 24.79 5.52 -8.79
C GLY A 22 23.49 5.47 -7.98
N VAL A 23 22.68 4.44 -8.15
CA VAL A 23 21.48 4.21 -7.32
C VAL A 23 21.91 3.57 -6.00
N ALA A 24 21.42 4.12 -4.90
CA ALA A 24 21.68 3.58 -3.57
C ALA A 24 21.22 2.11 -3.46
N CYS A 25 21.99 1.32 -2.75
CA CYS A 25 21.61 -0.04 -2.41
C CYS A 25 20.48 0.01 -1.39
N GLU A 26 19.32 -0.49 -1.75
CA GLU A 26 18.11 -0.45 -0.91
C GLU A 26 18.28 -1.32 0.33
N GLU A 27 19.05 -2.40 0.23
CA GLU A 27 19.46 -3.24 1.35
C GLU A 27 20.19 -2.45 2.44
N ASP A 28 21.08 -1.54 2.03
CA ASP A 28 21.84 -0.71 2.96
C ASP A 28 20.93 0.33 3.64
N ILE A 29 19.95 0.85 2.90
CA ILE A 29 18.93 1.76 3.44
C ILE A 29 18.09 1.04 4.49
N LEU A 30 17.61 -0.18 4.20
CA LEU A 30 16.83 -0.98 5.13
C LEU A 30 17.64 -1.30 6.39
N ALA A 31 18.88 -1.73 6.23
CA ALA A 31 19.78 -1.99 7.35
C ALA A 31 20.01 -0.75 8.22
N TYR A 32 20.20 0.42 7.59
CA TYR A 32 20.35 1.68 8.30
C TYR A 32 19.07 2.04 9.06
N VAL A 33 17.90 1.97 8.44
CA VAL A 33 16.61 2.26 9.10
C VAL A 33 16.44 1.33 10.31
N ASN A 34 16.65 0.02 10.13
CA ASN A 34 16.56 -0.95 11.21
C ASN A 34 17.47 -0.59 12.39
N SER A 35 18.69 -0.14 12.10
CA SER A 35 19.67 0.24 13.15
C SER A 35 19.26 1.47 13.95
N GLN A 36 18.33 2.28 13.45
CA GLN A 36 17.85 3.49 14.13
C GLN A 36 16.55 3.27 14.91
N MET A 37 15.92 2.10 14.78
CA MET A 37 14.65 1.80 15.42
C MET A 37 14.86 1.34 16.87
N GLY A 38 13.93 1.71 17.74
CA GLY A 38 13.92 1.25 19.13
C GLY A 38 13.30 -0.15 19.28
N ASP A 39 13.40 -0.72 20.47
CA ASP A 39 13.00 -2.10 20.78
C ASP A 39 11.51 -2.42 20.53
N ASN A 40 10.66 -1.40 20.44
CA ASN A 40 9.21 -1.55 20.18
C ASN A 40 8.83 -1.31 18.70
N VAL A 41 9.80 -1.27 17.81
CA VAL A 41 9.57 -1.05 16.37
C VAL A 41 10.14 -2.23 15.59
N TYR A 42 9.29 -2.85 14.79
CA TYR A 42 9.64 -3.99 13.95
C TYR A 42 9.70 -3.54 12.49
N CYS A 43 10.83 -3.76 11.85
CA CYS A 43 10.98 -3.48 10.43
C CYS A 43 10.63 -4.73 9.63
N VAL A 44 9.62 -4.62 8.79
CA VAL A 44 9.24 -5.70 7.88
C VAL A 44 10.30 -5.82 6.78
N ASP A 45 10.80 -7.02 6.56
CA ASP A 45 11.81 -7.28 5.53
C ASP A 45 11.20 -7.32 4.14
N THR A 46 10.83 -6.14 3.64
CA THR A 46 10.23 -5.99 2.32
C THR A 46 11.20 -6.31 1.18
N TYR A 47 12.51 -6.18 1.41
CA TYR A 47 13.51 -6.51 0.38
C TYR A 47 13.52 -8.02 0.09
N ASN A 48 13.70 -8.85 1.12
CA ASN A 48 13.73 -10.29 0.95
C ASN A 48 12.36 -10.89 0.63
N SER A 49 11.27 -10.20 0.96
CA SER A 49 9.92 -10.64 0.56
C SER A 49 9.61 -10.39 -0.90
N LEU A 50 10.20 -9.36 -1.52
CA LEU A 50 9.93 -8.97 -2.91
C LEU A 50 10.97 -9.52 -3.90
N LEU A 51 12.24 -9.60 -3.50
CA LEU A 51 13.33 -9.99 -4.40
C LEU A 51 13.13 -11.37 -5.09
N PRO A 52 12.63 -12.43 -4.43
CA PRO A 52 12.35 -13.70 -5.10
C PRO A 52 11.32 -13.61 -6.21
N HIS A 53 10.49 -12.57 -6.19
CA HIS A 53 9.39 -12.32 -7.12
C HIS A 53 9.73 -11.30 -8.19
N ASN A 54 11.01 -10.94 -8.37
CA ASN A 54 11.45 -9.93 -9.32
C ASN A 54 11.19 -10.29 -10.80
N GLY A 55 10.86 -11.54 -11.11
CA GLY A 55 10.40 -11.99 -12.43
C GLY A 55 8.89 -11.82 -12.65
N GLU A 56 8.13 -11.45 -11.62
CA GLU A 56 6.70 -11.27 -11.66
C GLU A 56 6.31 -9.79 -11.83
N TYR A 57 5.03 -9.53 -12.05
CA TYR A 57 4.52 -8.17 -12.24
C TYR A 57 4.24 -7.49 -10.89
N ILE A 58 5.29 -7.30 -10.09
CA ILE A 58 5.21 -6.70 -8.75
C ILE A 58 5.44 -5.19 -8.72
N TYR A 59 5.92 -4.61 -9.83
CA TYR A 59 6.02 -3.16 -10.05
C TYR A 59 5.44 -2.79 -11.41
N PHE A 60 4.87 -1.59 -11.51
CA PHE A 60 4.46 -1.03 -12.80
C PHE A 60 5.68 -0.68 -13.65
N ARG A 61 5.53 -0.74 -14.98
CA ARG A 61 6.57 -0.36 -15.96
C ARG A 61 6.58 1.13 -16.24
N THR A 62 5.42 1.75 -16.10
CA THR A 62 5.18 3.15 -16.48
C THR A 62 4.88 4.04 -15.28
N ASP A 63 4.87 3.49 -14.07
CA ASP A 63 4.58 4.19 -12.83
C ASP A 63 5.60 3.86 -11.73
N HIS A 64 5.72 4.74 -10.73
CA HIS A 64 6.67 4.59 -9.63
C HIS A 64 6.17 3.70 -8.48
N HIS A 65 4.92 3.24 -8.54
CA HIS A 65 4.36 2.37 -7.51
C HIS A 65 4.66 0.89 -7.79
N TRP A 66 4.59 0.10 -6.75
CA TRP A 66 4.40 -1.34 -6.87
C TRP A 66 2.98 -1.66 -7.33
N THR A 67 2.75 -2.88 -7.80
CA THR A 67 1.41 -3.40 -8.06
C THR A 67 0.75 -3.88 -6.77
N ALA A 68 -0.55 -4.18 -6.81
CA ALA A 68 -1.22 -4.80 -5.67
C ALA A 68 -0.65 -6.20 -5.36
N LEU A 69 -0.12 -6.93 -6.36
CA LEU A 69 0.60 -8.18 -6.12
C LEU A 69 1.87 -7.95 -5.29
N GLY A 70 2.66 -6.92 -5.62
CA GLY A 70 3.84 -6.55 -4.83
C GLY A 70 3.46 -6.18 -3.39
N ALA A 71 2.37 -5.41 -3.23
CA ALA A 71 1.85 -5.08 -1.91
C ALA A 71 1.38 -6.31 -1.12
N TRP A 72 0.83 -7.33 -1.80
CA TRP A 72 0.42 -8.58 -1.17
C TRP A 72 1.62 -9.38 -0.65
N TYR A 73 2.73 -9.46 -1.38
CA TYR A 73 3.93 -10.14 -0.88
C TYR A 73 4.48 -9.48 0.39
N ALA A 74 4.50 -8.15 0.43
CA ALA A 74 4.90 -7.42 1.64
C ALA A 74 3.91 -7.62 2.80
N TYR A 75 2.62 -7.67 2.50
CA TYR A 75 1.58 -8.01 3.49
C TYR A 75 1.78 -9.42 4.02
N ALA A 76 2.05 -10.40 3.16
CA ALA A 76 2.23 -11.79 3.59
C ALA A 76 3.42 -11.95 4.54
N GLU A 77 4.50 -11.19 4.32
CA GLU A 77 5.64 -11.15 5.24
C GLU A 77 5.27 -10.49 6.57
N TRP A 78 4.61 -9.34 6.52
CA TRP A 78 4.11 -8.68 7.72
C TRP A 78 3.16 -9.57 8.52
N ALA A 79 2.22 -10.24 7.89
CA ALA A 79 1.24 -11.09 8.56
C ALA A 79 1.92 -12.18 9.37
N LYS A 80 2.90 -12.88 8.78
CA LYS A 80 3.70 -13.90 9.48
C LYS A 80 4.44 -13.32 10.68
N MET A 81 5.07 -12.15 10.51
CA MET A 81 5.77 -11.46 11.60
C MET A 81 4.80 -11.05 12.72
N ALA A 82 3.61 -10.60 12.37
CA ALA A 82 2.57 -10.22 13.32
C ALA A 82 1.82 -11.42 13.95
N GLY A 83 2.15 -12.65 13.54
CA GLY A 83 1.53 -13.87 14.05
C GLY A 83 0.19 -14.22 13.39
N PHE A 84 -0.08 -13.66 12.23
CA PHE A 84 -1.25 -13.99 11.41
C PHE A 84 -0.88 -14.96 10.28
N GLU A 85 -1.85 -15.76 9.85
CA GLU A 85 -1.74 -16.51 8.61
C GLU A 85 -2.16 -15.60 7.45
N PRO A 86 -1.30 -15.35 6.45
CA PRO A 86 -1.67 -14.52 5.31
C PRO A 86 -2.85 -15.13 4.52
N VAL A 87 -3.85 -14.32 4.22
CA VAL A 87 -4.96 -14.78 3.37
C VAL A 87 -4.46 -14.90 1.93
N PRO A 88 -4.61 -16.08 1.29
CA PRO A 88 -4.17 -16.30 -0.08
C PRO A 88 -4.83 -15.32 -1.06
N LEU A 89 -4.07 -14.83 -2.04
CA LEU A 89 -4.59 -13.89 -3.03
C LEU A 89 -5.77 -14.47 -3.83
N SER A 90 -5.85 -15.80 -3.95
CA SER A 90 -6.96 -16.50 -4.60
C SER A 90 -8.32 -16.36 -3.91
N GLU A 91 -8.33 -15.89 -2.65
CA GLU A 91 -9.57 -15.62 -1.92
C GLU A 91 -10.15 -14.23 -2.23
N TYR A 92 -9.39 -13.37 -2.90
CA TYR A 92 -9.81 -12.03 -3.29
C TYR A 92 -10.42 -12.05 -4.69
N GLU A 93 -11.44 -11.24 -4.92
CA GLU A 93 -11.99 -11.01 -6.26
C GLU A 93 -11.06 -10.06 -7.02
N GLU A 94 -10.54 -10.52 -8.17
CA GLU A 94 -9.66 -9.72 -9.02
C GLU A 94 -10.46 -8.80 -9.94
N ILE A 95 -10.10 -7.51 -9.95
CA ILE A 95 -10.61 -6.51 -10.88
C ILE A 95 -9.45 -5.93 -11.66
N VAL A 96 -9.55 -5.94 -12.99
CA VAL A 96 -8.51 -5.40 -13.87
C VAL A 96 -8.95 -4.10 -14.51
N GLN A 97 -8.07 -3.11 -14.51
CA GLN A 97 -8.29 -1.82 -15.17
C GLN A 97 -7.14 -1.50 -16.13
N GLU A 98 -7.48 -1.22 -17.36
CA GLU A 98 -6.51 -0.94 -18.44
C GLU A 98 -7.10 0.01 -19.49
N PRO A 99 -6.28 0.61 -20.37
CA PRO A 99 -4.83 0.73 -20.23
C PRO A 99 -4.43 1.71 -19.11
N PHE A 100 -3.22 1.55 -18.55
CA PHE A 100 -2.65 2.46 -17.57
C PHE A 100 -1.29 2.97 -18.03
N TYR A 101 -1.11 4.29 -18.02
CA TYR A 101 0.16 4.96 -18.20
C TYR A 101 0.39 5.86 -16.99
N GLY A 102 1.36 5.49 -16.15
CA GLY A 102 1.61 6.14 -14.89
C GLY A 102 2.57 7.33 -14.98
N SER A 103 3.02 7.77 -13.81
CA SER A 103 3.82 8.97 -13.63
C SER A 103 5.15 8.96 -14.39
N LEU A 104 5.83 7.81 -14.47
CA LEU A 104 7.12 7.69 -15.16
C LEU A 104 6.98 7.87 -16.68
N TYR A 105 5.87 7.39 -17.26
CA TYR A 105 5.57 7.61 -18.66
C TYR A 105 5.45 9.11 -19.00
N TYR A 106 4.74 9.85 -18.16
CA TYR A 106 4.58 11.29 -18.36
C TYR A 106 5.86 12.06 -18.08
N GLN A 107 6.65 11.67 -17.08
CA GLN A 107 7.96 12.25 -16.79
C GLN A 107 8.96 12.03 -17.93
N ALA A 108 8.90 10.90 -18.61
CA ALA A 108 9.68 10.60 -19.79
C ALA A 108 9.12 11.27 -21.07
N HIS A 109 8.27 12.30 -20.92
CA HIS A 109 7.64 13.04 -22.03
C HIS A 109 6.88 12.16 -23.02
N GLN A 110 6.30 11.06 -22.53
CA GLN A 110 5.61 10.08 -23.36
C GLN A 110 6.52 9.54 -24.50
N SER A 111 7.83 9.62 -24.30
CA SER A 111 8.81 9.17 -25.25
C SER A 111 8.96 7.65 -25.14
N GLY A 112 8.93 7.00 -26.29
CA GLY A 112 9.29 5.61 -26.35
C GLY A 112 8.14 4.65 -26.64
N LYS A 113 8.53 3.41 -26.88
CA LYS A 113 7.64 2.28 -27.18
C LYS A 113 7.29 1.53 -25.90
N LEU A 114 6.75 2.27 -24.90
CA LEU A 114 6.35 1.66 -23.64
C LEU A 114 5.00 0.95 -23.82
N THR A 115 4.93 -0.28 -23.36
CA THR A 115 3.67 -1.01 -23.25
C THR A 115 2.88 -0.47 -22.07
N ALA A 116 1.59 -0.22 -22.27
CA ALA A 116 0.70 0.16 -21.20
C ALA A 116 0.70 -0.88 -20.06
N ASP A 117 0.56 -0.41 -18.85
CA ASP A 117 0.34 -1.24 -17.68
C ASP A 117 -1.14 -1.63 -17.55
N GLN A 118 -1.37 -2.59 -16.66
CA GLN A 118 -2.68 -2.98 -16.14
C GLN A 118 -2.66 -2.82 -14.63
N VAL A 119 -3.73 -2.28 -14.06
CA VAL A 119 -3.90 -2.21 -12.61
C VAL A 119 -4.82 -3.33 -12.16
N TYR A 120 -4.28 -4.24 -11.37
CA TYR A 120 -5.03 -5.29 -10.72
C TYR A 120 -5.43 -4.79 -9.33
N GLY A 121 -6.73 -4.79 -9.05
CA GLY A 121 -7.29 -4.55 -7.72
C GLY A 121 -7.81 -5.87 -7.14
N TYR A 122 -7.62 -6.07 -5.86
CA TYR A 122 -8.06 -7.27 -5.15
C TYR A 122 -9.07 -6.87 -4.08
N VAL A 123 -10.34 -7.20 -4.33
CA VAL A 123 -11.43 -6.94 -3.39
C VAL A 123 -11.35 -7.97 -2.26
N PRO A 124 -11.22 -7.54 -1.00
CA PRO A 124 -11.15 -8.46 0.12
C PRO A 124 -12.45 -9.25 0.27
N PRO A 125 -12.36 -10.54 0.62
CA PRO A 125 -13.53 -11.34 0.94
C PRO A 125 -14.21 -10.87 2.23
N GLY A 126 -15.51 -11.20 2.37
CA GLY A 126 -16.30 -10.88 3.55
C GLY A 126 -17.10 -9.58 3.46
N ASP A 127 -17.75 -9.21 4.56
CA ASP A 127 -18.57 -7.99 4.67
C ASP A 127 -17.72 -6.77 5.03
N VAL A 128 -16.93 -6.32 4.05
CA VAL A 128 -15.97 -5.22 4.19
C VAL A 128 -16.49 -3.94 3.54
N HIS A 129 -16.46 -2.85 4.28
CA HIS A 129 -16.89 -1.52 3.85
C HIS A 129 -15.74 -0.53 3.89
N LEU A 130 -15.67 0.39 2.94
CA LEU A 130 -14.71 1.48 2.88
C LEU A 130 -15.42 2.83 3.06
N TYR A 131 -14.91 3.64 3.96
CA TYR A 131 -15.37 4.99 4.20
C TYR A 131 -14.25 6.00 3.98
N ILE A 132 -14.55 7.12 3.31
CA ILE A 132 -13.58 8.17 2.99
C ILE A 132 -13.97 9.45 3.72
N ASN A 133 -13.05 9.97 4.53
CA ASN A 133 -13.19 11.25 5.19
C ASN A 133 -12.30 12.29 4.48
N GLN A 134 -12.93 13.23 3.79
CA GLN A 134 -12.25 14.32 3.08
C GLN A 134 -12.06 15.56 3.95
N GLY A 135 -12.69 15.62 5.11
CA GLY A 135 -12.69 16.79 5.97
C GLY A 135 -11.54 16.81 6.97
N SER A 136 -11.28 18.01 7.49
CA SER A 136 -10.36 18.23 8.62
C SER A 136 -10.97 17.81 9.98
N ASN A 137 -12.12 17.14 9.98
CA ASN A 137 -12.81 16.75 11.19
C ASN A 137 -12.22 15.42 11.68
N ASP A 138 -11.32 15.53 12.65
CA ASP A 138 -10.39 14.55 13.17
C ASP A 138 -11.01 13.48 14.08
N SER A 139 -12.32 13.33 14.04
CA SER A 139 -12.98 12.32 14.85
C SER A 139 -13.03 10.99 14.11
N LEU A 140 -12.50 9.92 14.69
CA LEU A 140 -12.70 8.54 14.21
C LEU A 140 -14.19 8.18 14.11
N SER A 141 -15.06 8.88 14.83
CA SER A 141 -16.52 8.73 14.72
C SER A 141 -17.10 9.34 13.45
N ASN A 142 -16.38 10.26 12.80
CA ASN A 142 -16.80 10.82 11.50
C ASN A 142 -16.22 9.99 10.36
N ARG A 143 -16.91 8.93 9.99
CA ARG A 143 -16.47 7.99 8.95
C ARG A 143 -16.44 8.61 7.54
N GLY A 144 -17.11 9.74 7.34
CA GLY A 144 -17.27 10.32 5.99
C GLY A 144 -18.36 9.62 5.18
N TYR A 145 -18.12 9.40 3.89
CA TYR A 145 -19.07 8.71 3.00
C TYR A 145 -18.54 7.33 2.60
N GLU A 146 -19.46 6.40 2.38
CA GLU A 146 -19.12 5.05 1.92
C GLU A 146 -18.70 5.07 0.44
N GLN A 147 -17.70 4.26 0.11
CA GLN A 147 -17.13 4.15 -1.21
C GLN A 147 -16.97 2.69 -1.62
N THR A 148 -17.07 2.41 -2.92
CA THR A 148 -16.76 1.10 -3.47
C THR A 148 -15.31 0.74 -3.18
N LEU A 149 -15.05 -0.50 -2.75
CA LEU A 149 -13.72 -0.98 -2.38
C LEU A 149 -12.70 -0.76 -3.50
N ILE A 150 -12.98 -1.28 -4.69
CA ILE A 150 -12.17 -1.02 -5.88
C ILE A 150 -13.03 -0.26 -6.90
N THR A 151 -12.72 1.01 -7.08
CA THR A 151 -13.52 1.90 -7.94
C THR A 151 -13.12 1.78 -9.40
N GLN A 152 -14.10 1.68 -10.29
CA GLN A 152 -13.84 1.74 -11.73
C GLN A 152 -13.42 3.16 -12.14
N ILE A 153 -12.22 3.31 -12.67
CA ILE A 153 -11.67 4.61 -13.10
C ILE A 153 -11.82 4.78 -14.61
N HIS A 154 -12.56 5.78 -15.02
CA HIS A 154 -12.72 6.13 -16.44
C HIS A 154 -11.58 7.02 -16.96
N GLY A 155 -10.85 7.71 -16.05
CA GLY A 155 -9.68 8.52 -16.38
C GLY A 155 -8.42 7.70 -16.66
N ASN A 156 -7.31 8.41 -16.90
CA ASN A 156 -6.02 7.79 -17.24
C ASN A 156 -5.31 7.18 -16.04
N ASP A 157 -5.44 7.78 -14.86
CA ASP A 157 -4.80 7.33 -13.64
C ASP A 157 -5.60 6.19 -13.00
N LYS A 158 -5.38 4.96 -13.49
CA LYS A 158 -6.05 3.76 -13.00
C LYS A 158 -5.63 3.38 -11.57
N TYR A 159 -4.48 3.84 -11.08
CA TYR A 159 -4.04 3.61 -9.71
C TYR A 159 -4.99 4.22 -8.67
N MET A 160 -5.74 5.25 -9.05
CA MET A 160 -6.80 5.81 -8.21
C MET A 160 -7.96 4.83 -7.92
N CYS A 161 -7.97 3.63 -8.49
CA CYS A 161 -8.94 2.59 -8.08
C CYS A 161 -8.81 2.23 -6.60
N PHE A 162 -7.61 2.41 -6.02
CA PHE A 162 -7.36 2.22 -4.61
C PHE A 162 -7.70 3.49 -3.83
N LEU A 163 -8.65 3.40 -2.91
CA LEU A 163 -9.09 4.51 -2.04
C LEU A 163 -9.60 5.75 -2.79
N THR A 164 -9.73 5.71 -4.12
CA THR A 164 -10.03 6.85 -5.01
C THR A 164 -9.07 8.03 -4.89
N GLY A 165 -7.89 7.82 -4.30
CA GLY A 165 -6.84 8.82 -4.12
C GLY A 165 -6.25 8.86 -2.71
N ASP A 166 -5.55 9.95 -2.43
CA ASP A 166 -4.92 10.18 -1.12
C ASP A 166 -5.78 11.11 -0.26
N PHE A 167 -6.39 10.57 0.78
CA PHE A 167 -7.22 11.30 1.72
C PHE A 167 -6.58 11.37 3.11
N PRO A 168 -6.95 12.38 3.93
CA PRO A 168 -6.47 12.46 5.30
C PRO A 168 -6.72 11.19 6.10
N LEU A 169 -7.92 10.61 5.95
CA LEU A 169 -8.31 9.40 6.62
C LEU A 169 -9.30 8.59 5.78
N CYS A 170 -9.00 7.30 5.59
CA CYS A 170 -9.96 6.31 5.14
C CYS A 170 -10.15 5.28 6.25
N THR A 171 -11.32 4.68 6.32
CA THR A 171 -11.63 3.63 7.31
C THR A 171 -12.24 2.43 6.62
N PHE A 172 -11.60 1.29 6.74
CA PHE A 172 -12.26 0.03 6.43
C PHE A 172 -12.92 -0.54 7.69
N ILE A 173 -14.07 -1.17 7.50
CA ILE A 173 -14.79 -1.92 8.54
C ILE A 173 -15.08 -3.29 7.98
N ASN A 174 -14.60 -4.31 8.66
CA ASN A 174 -14.97 -5.70 8.39
C ASN A 174 -15.99 -6.13 9.44
N ASN A 175 -17.24 -6.32 9.02
CA ASN A 175 -18.33 -6.69 9.93
C ASN A 175 -18.31 -8.18 10.31
N ASP A 176 -17.53 -9.02 9.63
CA ASP A 176 -17.33 -10.43 9.99
C ASP A 176 -16.40 -10.58 11.21
N ILE A 177 -15.61 -9.55 11.51
CA ILE A 177 -14.78 -9.47 12.72
C ILE A 177 -15.50 -8.57 13.74
N THR A 178 -15.77 -9.08 14.93
CA THR A 178 -16.59 -8.38 15.95
C THR A 178 -15.89 -8.23 17.30
N ASP A 179 -14.55 -8.31 17.31
CA ASP A 179 -13.74 -8.31 18.52
C ASP A 179 -13.26 -6.90 18.95
N GLY A 180 -13.58 -5.87 18.16
CA GLY A 180 -13.16 -4.49 18.42
C GLY A 180 -11.70 -4.21 18.00
N SER A 181 -11.03 -5.17 17.37
CA SER A 181 -9.63 -5.00 16.95
C SER A 181 -9.48 -3.87 15.95
N ALA A 182 -8.39 -3.11 16.07
CA ALA A 182 -8.12 -1.99 15.18
C ALA A 182 -6.63 -1.86 14.86
N CYS A 183 -6.32 -1.39 13.66
CA CYS A 183 -4.98 -0.95 13.32
C CYS A 183 -4.99 0.41 12.59
N LEU A 184 -3.89 1.13 12.69
CA LEU A 184 -3.66 2.39 11.99
C LEU A 184 -2.50 2.21 11.00
N LEU A 185 -2.80 2.32 9.72
CA LEU A 185 -1.81 2.39 8.63
C LEU A 185 -1.51 3.85 8.31
N VAL A 186 -0.33 4.34 8.69
CA VAL A 186 0.17 5.65 8.28
C VAL A 186 1.02 5.46 7.03
N LYS A 187 0.61 6.08 5.93
CA LYS A 187 1.14 5.75 4.60
C LYS A 187 1.39 6.96 3.71
N ASN A 188 2.16 6.76 2.64
CA ASN A 188 2.10 7.51 1.39
C ASN A 188 1.26 6.73 0.36
N SER A 189 1.22 7.17 -0.91
CA SER A 189 0.40 6.52 -1.95
C SER A 189 0.74 5.04 -2.19
N ASN A 190 1.95 4.59 -1.89
CA ASN A 190 2.28 3.16 -1.99
C ASN A 190 1.46 2.28 -1.04
N GLY A 191 1.04 2.82 0.11
CA GLY A 191 0.20 2.09 1.05
C GLY A 191 -1.26 1.93 0.63
N ASN A 192 -1.70 2.54 -0.50
CA ASN A 192 -3.09 2.47 -0.93
C ASN A 192 -3.59 1.02 -1.13
N PRO A 193 -2.91 0.14 -1.87
CA PRO A 193 -3.36 -1.24 -2.01
C PRO A 193 -3.16 -2.08 -0.74
N PHE A 194 -2.21 -1.70 0.14
CA PHE A 194 -1.87 -2.48 1.32
C PHE A 194 -3.01 -2.53 2.36
N GLY A 195 -3.75 -1.43 2.52
CA GLY A 195 -4.84 -1.33 3.49
C GLY A 195 -5.93 -2.38 3.31
N TYR A 196 -6.17 -2.84 2.09
CA TYR A 196 -7.18 -3.84 1.76
C TYR A 196 -6.86 -5.21 2.39
N TYR A 197 -5.59 -5.58 2.47
CA TYR A 197 -5.18 -6.87 3.02
C TYR A 197 -5.30 -6.91 4.55
N LEU A 198 -5.11 -5.77 5.23
CA LEU A 198 -5.23 -5.66 6.68
C LEU A 198 -6.66 -5.91 7.17
N THR A 199 -7.66 -5.70 6.31
CA THR A 199 -9.08 -5.93 6.64
C THR A 199 -9.39 -7.36 7.03
N GLN A 200 -8.52 -8.30 6.69
CA GLN A 200 -8.70 -9.72 7.01
C GLN A 200 -8.28 -10.08 8.44
N HIS A 201 -7.66 -9.13 9.16
CA HIS A 201 -7.13 -9.36 10.51
C HIS A 201 -7.69 -8.40 11.56
N TYR A 202 -8.33 -7.32 11.13
CA TYR A 202 -8.86 -6.30 12.04
C TYR A 202 -10.28 -5.91 11.66
N GLN A 203 -11.10 -5.68 12.69
CA GLN A 203 -12.44 -5.12 12.50
C GLN A 203 -12.37 -3.70 11.90
N TYR A 204 -11.42 -2.89 12.38
CA TYR A 204 -11.23 -1.52 11.91
C TYR A 204 -9.82 -1.33 11.36
N VAL A 205 -9.70 -0.88 10.12
CA VAL A 205 -8.43 -0.47 9.53
C VAL A 205 -8.51 1.01 9.18
N TYR A 206 -7.79 1.82 9.94
CA TYR A 206 -7.67 3.26 9.69
C TYR A 206 -6.47 3.50 8.78
N VAL A 207 -6.70 4.14 7.63
CA VAL A 207 -5.65 4.44 6.64
C VAL A 207 -5.48 5.94 6.56
N MET A 208 -4.34 6.42 7.03
CA MET A 208 -4.01 7.84 7.14
C MET A 208 -2.89 8.20 6.17
N ASP A 209 -3.15 9.16 5.28
CA ASP A 209 -2.07 9.77 4.51
C ASP A 209 -1.47 10.94 5.29
N TYR A 210 -0.25 10.75 5.83
CA TYR A 210 0.42 11.75 6.64
C TYR A 210 0.66 13.07 5.89
N ARG A 211 0.69 13.05 4.55
CA ARG A 211 0.86 14.25 3.71
C ARG A 211 -0.41 15.10 3.64
N LYS A 212 -1.56 14.51 3.97
CA LYS A 212 -2.89 15.13 3.93
C LYS A 212 -3.46 15.41 5.32
N TYR A 213 -2.88 14.80 6.35
CA TYR A 213 -3.32 14.93 7.74
C TYR A 213 -2.45 15.95 8.47
N PHE A 214 -2.96 17.19 8.61
CA PHE A 214 -2.16 18.32 9.14
C PHE A 214 -2.59 18.80 10.52
N SER A 215 -3.66 18.30 11.09
CA SER A 215 -4.34 19.00 12.16
C SER A 215 -3.98 18.54 13.58
N ARG A 216 -3.40 17.33 13.77
CA ARG A 216 -3.07 16.81 15.10
C ARG A 216 -1.84 15.87 15.09
N PRO A 217 -1.13 15.79 16.23
CA PRO A 217 -0.12 14.75 16.39
C PRO A 217 -0.73 13.35 16.31
N LEU A 218 -0.02 12.40 15.69
CA LEU A 218 -0.42 11.00 15.59
C LEU A 218 -0.73 10.36 16.95
N THR A 219 -0.05 10.82 18.02
CA THR A 219 -0.29 10.36 19.39
C THR A 219 -1.73 10.53 19.88
N LYS A 220 -2.49 11.47 19.31
CA LYS A 220 -3.92 11.62 19.64
C LYS A 220 -4.82 10.60 18.94
N PHE A 221 -4.31 9.87 17.97
CA PHE A 221 -5.02 8.74 17.36
C PHE A 221 -4.87 7.45 18.16
N VAL A 222 -3.76 7.32 18.88
CA VAL A 222 -3.40 6.09 19.62
C VAL A 222 -4.06 6.05 21.00
N ASP A 223 -4.56 7.20 21.50
CA ASP A 223 -5.18 7.33 22.81
C ASP A 223 -6.72 7.11 22.81
N TYR A 224 -7.30 6.56 21.71
CA TYR A 224 -8.73 6.28 21.58
C TYR A 224 -9.03 4.78 21.53
#